data_25c0a219fbcdce9f52b5ba136566101f
#
_entry.id   25c0a219fbcdce9f52b5ba136566101f
#
_cell.length_a   1.000
_cell.length_b   1.000
_cell.length_c   1.000
_cell.angle_alpha   90.00
_cell.angle_beta   90.00
_cell.angle_gamma   90.00
#
_symmetry.space_group_name_H-M   'P 1'
#
loop_
_entity.id
_entity.type
_entity.pdbx_description
1 polymer ?
#
loop_
_entity_poly.entity_id
_entity_poly.type
_entity_poly.pdbx_seq_one_letter_code
_entity_poly.pdbx_strand_id
1 'polypeptide(L)'
;MDILHLVDRLEELFNESRPIPLTHSVIVDENRFMDIIDQMRVSIPEEIKKAQQVNVQRDRILAQAQEEANRTLALAREKSEKMIEHN
;
A
#
# COMPACT_ATOMS: atom_id res chain seq x y z
N MET A 1 11.88 -2.16 4.08
CA MET A 1 12.35 -1.40 2.90
C MET A 1 11.28 -1.40 1.83
N ASP A 2 11.06 -0.27 1.20
CA ASP A 2 10.14 -0.13 0.09
C ASP A 2 10.67 -0.92 -1.12
N ILE A 3 9.78 -1.64 -1.82
CA ILE A 3 10.15 -2.42 -3.01
C ILE A 3 10.77 -1.53 -4.11
N LEU A 4 10.29 -0.31 -4.28
CA LEU A 4 10.83 0.63 -5.26
C LEU A 4 12.29 0.99 -4.95
N HIS A 5 12.64 1.12 -3.68
CA HIS A 5 14.02 1.35 -3.26
C HIS A 5 14.93 0.17 -3.64
N LEU A 6 14.42 -1.05 -3.52
CA LEU A 6 15.17 -2.25 -3.90
C LEU A 6 15.34 -2.36 -5.42
N VAL A 7 14.33 -1.96 -6.19
CA VAL A 7 14.43 -1.86 -7.65
C VAL A 7 15.51 -0.83 -8.04
N ASP A 8 15.54 0.32 -7.39
CA ASP A 8 16.55 1.36 -7.63
C ASP A 8 17.96 0.84 -7.30
N ARG A 9 18.10 0.09 -6.23
CA ARG A 9 19.39 -0.53 -5.88
C ARG A 9 19.83 -1.57 -6.90
N LEU A 10 18.90 -2.33 -7.47
CA LEU A 10 19.19 -3.28 -8.53
C LEU A 10 19.67 -2.57 -9.80
N GLU A 11 19.02 -1.49 -10.18
CA GLU A 11 19.43 -0.64 -11.30
C GLU A 11 20.82 -0.06 -11.07
N GLU A 12 21.10 0.43 -9.88
CA GLU A 12 22.40 0.95 -9.48
C GLU A 12 23.49 -0.11 -9.61
N LEU A 13 23.22 -1.33 -9.15
CA LEU A 13 24.12 -2.47 -9.30
C LEU A 13 24.41 -2.78 -10.77
N PHE A 14 23.39 -2.74 -11.61
CA PHE A 14 23.52 -2.93 -13.05
C PHE A 14 24.40 -1.84 -13.66
N ASN A 15 24.19 -0.58 -13.32
CA ASN A 15 24.95 0.55 -13.83
C ASN A 15 26.41 0.52 -13.41
N GLU A 16 26.72 -0.04 -12.26
CA GLU A 16 28.09 -0.23 -11.77
C GLU A 16 28.77 -1.47 -12.34
N SER A 17 28.03 -2.36 -13.00
CA SER A 17 28.56 -3.60 -13.52
C SER A 17 29.44 -3.37 -14.76
N ARG A 18 30.36 -4.31 -14.99
CA ARG A 18 31.32 -4.22 -16.09
C ARG A 18 30.76 -4.87 -17.36
N PRO A 19 30.70 -4.13 -18.48
CA PRO A 19 30.26 -4.73 -19.73
C PRO A 19 31.33 -5.70 -20.28
N ILE A 20 30.86 -6.78 -20.90
CA ILE A 20 31.73 -7.71 -21.64
C ILE A 20 31.89 -7.15 -23.05
N PRO A 21 33.12 -6.88 -23.52
CA PRO A 21 33.35 -6.31 -24.85
C PRO A 21 32.71 -7.16 -25.95
N LEU A 22 32.19 -6.48 -27.00
CA LEU A 22 31.54 -7.09 -28.17
C LEU A 22 30.25 -7.88 -27.86
N THR A 23 29.69 -7.68 -26.67
CA THR A 23 28.42 -8.33 -26.27
C THR A 23 27.49 -7.29 -25.63
N HIS A 24 26.23 -7.67 -25.45
CA HIS A 24 25.27 -6.89 -24.66
C HIS A 24 25.18 -7.43 -23.21
N SER A 25 26.17 -8.20 -22.76
CA SER A 25 26.20 -8.80 -21.44
C SER A 25 27.07 -7.99 -20.49
N VAL A 26 26.76 -8.07 -19.21
CA VAL A 26 27.50 -7.39 -18.15
C VAL A 26 27.90 -8.39 -17.07
N ILE A 27 28.99 -8.09 -16.36
CA ILE A 27 29.44 -8.87 -15.21
C ILE A 27 28.92 -8.21 -13.94
N VAL A 28 28.12 -8.96 -13.19
CA VAL A 28 27.49 -8.49 -11.94
C VAL A 28 28.04 -9.25 -10.75
N ASP A 29 28.22 -8.58 -9.63
CA ASP A 29 28.59 -9.24 -8.37
C ASP A 29 27.43 -10.14 -7.90
N GLU A 30 27.69 -11.44 -7.87
CA GLU A 30 26.69 -12.45 -7.51
C GLU A 30 26.12 -12.23 -6.10
N ASN A 31 26.96 -11.94 -5.12
CA ASN A 31 26.53 -11.76 -3.73
C ASN A 31 25.66 -10.51 -3.57
N ARG A 32 26.04 -9.41 -4.17
CA ARG A 32 25.24 -8.17 -4.12
C ARG A 32 23.90 -8.36 -4.84
N PHE A 33 23.89 -9.05 -5.96
CA PHE A 33 22.68 -9.33 -6.72
C PHE A 33 21.72 -10.21 -5.89
N MET A 34 22.21 -11.32 -5.36
CA MET A 34 21.39 -12.23 -4.55
C MET A 34 20.88 -11.59 -3.26
N ASP A 35 21.66 -10.71 -2.66
CA ASP A 35 21.27 -9.96 -1.47
C ASP A 35 20.04 -9.07 -1.75
N ILE A 36 20.04 -8.39 -2.88
CA ILE A 36 18.90 -7.56 -3.31
C ILE A 36 17.68 -8.43 -3.58
N ILE A 37 17.85 -9.56 -4.25
CA ILE A 37 16.78 -10.50 -4.53
C ILE A 37 16.16 -11.05 -3.24
N ASP A 38 16.99 -11.42 -2.26
CA ASP A 38 16.50 -11.91 -0.98
C ASP A 38 15.72 -10.86 -0.21
N GLN A 39 16.17 -9.60 -0.25
CA GLN A 39 15.43 -8.49 0.34
C GLN A 39 14.08 -8.26 -0.35
N MET A 40 14.02 -8.41 -1.67
CA MET A 40 12.76 -8.32 -2.42
C MET A 40 11.76 -9.41 -1.99
N ARG A 41 12.24 -10.63 -1.78
CA ARG A 41 11.39 -11.75 -1.35
C ARG A 41 10.73 -11.51 0.01
N VAL A 42 11.36 -10.74 0.87
CA VAL A 42 10.80 -10.34 2.18
C VAL A 42 9.92 -9.10 2.03
N SER A 43 10.36 -8.11 1.25
CA SER A 43 9.68 -6.82 1.09
C SER A 43 8.33 -6.93 0.39
N ILE A 44 8.21 -7.76 -0.65
CA ILE A 44 6.97 -7.88 -1.43
C ILE A 44 5.79 -8.36 -0.57
N PRO A 45 5.89 -9.45 0.21
CA PRO A 45 4.81 -9.86 1.09
C PRO A 45 4.44 -8.80 2.15
N GLU A 46 5.42 -8.10 2.70
CA GLU A 46 5.19 -7.04 3.68
C GLU A 46 4.44 -5.86 3.08
N GLU A 47 4.78 -5.46 1.87
CA GLU A 47 4.10 -4.38 1.14
C GLU A 47 2.65 -4.77 0.84
N ILE A 48 2.41 -6.01 0.45
CA ILE A 48 1.04 -6.54 0.23
C ILE A 48 0.24 -6.49 1.53
N LYS A 49 0.81 -6.93 2.65
CA LYS A 49 0.17 -6.87 3.96
C LYS A 49 -0.22 -5.44 4.35
N LYS A 50 0.69 -4.49 4.17
CA LYS A 50 0.42 -3.07 4.45
C LYS A 50 -0.73 -2.54 3.61
N ALA A 51 -0.74 -2.85 2.32
CA ALA A 51 -1.82 -2.44 1.42
C ALA A 51 -3.17 -3.02 1.85
N GLN A 52 -3.21 -4.28 2.26
CA GLN A 52 -4.42 -4.93 2.77
C GLN A 52 -4.92 -4.28 4.05
N GLN A 53 -4.03 -3.93 4.99
CA GLN A 53 -4.38 -3.24 6.23
C GLN A 53 -4.98 -1.86 5.96
N VAL A 54 -4.42 -1.11 5.03
CA VAL A 54 -4.96 0.20 4.62
C VAL A 54 -6.37 0.05 4.08
N ASN A 55 -6.63 -0.96 3.25
CA ASN A 55 -7.96 -1.22 2.70
C ASN A 55 -8.97 -1.60 3.80
N VAL A 56 -8.58 -2.44 4.75
CA VAL A 56 -9.42 -2.81 5.90
C VAL A 56 -9.77 -1.59 6.74
N GLN A 57 -8.81 -0.72 7.03
CA GLN A 57 -9.04 0.51 7.78
C GLN A 57 -9.98 1.46 7.05
N ARG A 58 -9.80 1.63 5.74
CA ARG A 58 -10.68 2.46 4.91
C ARG A 58 -12.11 1.94 4.95
N ASP A 59 -12.31 0.64 4.78
CA ASP A 59 -13.64 0.02 4.81
C ASP A 59 -14.31 0.21 6.16
N ARG A 60 -13.56 0.11 7.26
CA ARG A 60 -14.04 0.36 8.61
C ARG A 60 -14.49 1.81 8.79
N ILE A 61 -13.68 2.77 8.34
CA ILE A 61 -13.99 4.20 8.43
C ILE A 61 -15.25 4.51 7.63
N LEU A 62 -15.39 3.97 6.42
CA LEU A 62 -16.58 4.16 5.59
C LEU A 62 -17.83 3.57 6.25
N ALA A 63 -17.72 2.39 6.85
CA ALA A 63 -18.84 1.75 7.56
C ALA A 63 -19.28 2.60 8.77
N GLN A 64 -18.34 3.12 9.55
CA GLN A 64 -18.63 3.98 10.68
C GLN A 64 -19.28 5.30 10.25
N ALA A 65 -18.78 5.90 9.18
CA ALA A 65 -19.37 7.13 8.63
C ALA A 65 -20.81 6.91 8.16
N GLN A 66 -21.09 5.78 7.53
CA GLN A 66 -22.43 5.41 7.09
C GLN A 66 -23.38 5.20 8.27
N GLU A 67 -22.92 4.55 9.32
CA GLU A 67 -23.69 4.35 10.54
C GLU A 67 -24.02 5.66 11.23
N GLU A 68 -23.06 6.58 11.34
CA GLU A 68 -23.27 7.92 11.90
C GLU A 68 -24.26 8.73 11.08
N ALA A 69 -24.16 8.67 9.75
CA ALA A 69 -25.10 9.37 8.87
C ALA A 69 -26.53 8.83 9.05
N ASN A 70 -26.70 7.53 9.13
CA ASN A 70 -27.99 6.90 9.37
C ASN A 70 -28.57 7.28 10.71
N ARG A 71 -27.75 7.32 11.76
CA ARG A 71 -28.15 7.74 13.11
C ARG A 71 -28.60 9.21 13.12
N THR A 72 -27.84 10.09 12.47
CA THR A 72 -28.18 11.50 12.38
C THR A 72 -29.52 11.71 11.66
N LEU A 73 -29.76 11.00 10.56
CA LEU A 73 -31.03 11.06 9.84
C LEU A 73 -32.20 10.54 10.69
N ALA A 74 -32.01 9.47 11.43
CA ALA A 74 -33.01 8.93 12.31
C ALA A 74 -33.40 9.91 13.43
N LEU A 75 -32.39 10.56 14.03
CA LEU A 75 -32.62 11.58 15.06
C LEU A 75 -33.33 12.82 14.49
N ALA A 76 -32.96 13.24 13.29
CA ALA A 76 -33.62 14.36 12.63
C ALA A 76 -35.09 14.08 12.34
N ARG A 77 -35.42 12.87 11.89
CA ARG A 77 -36.82 12.44 11.65
C ARG A 77 -37.62 12.42 12.93
N GLU A 78 -37.07 11.84 14.00
CA GLU A 78 -37.72 11.81 15.30
C GLU A 78 -38.03 13.22 15.82
N LYS A 79 -37.07 14.12 15.70
CA LYS A 79 -37.22 15.51 16.11
C LYS A 79 -38.28 16.24 15.30
N SER A 80 -38.33 16.01 13.99
CA SER A 80 -39.35 16.57 13.08
C SER A 80 -40.74 16.05 13.42
N GLU A 81 -40.91 14.77 13.68
CA GLU A 81 -42.19 14.15 14.09
C GLU A 81 -42.70 14.74 15.39
N LYS A 82 -41.84 14.92 16.39
CA LYS A 82 -42.21 15.58 17.68
C LYS A 82 -42.66 17.01 17.49
N MET A 83 -42.03 17.75 16.60
CA MET A 83 -42.44 19.13 16.29
C MET A 83 -43.83 19.21 15.62
N ILE A 84 -44.16 18.25 14.79
CA ILE A 84 -45.44 18.12 14.11
C ILE A 84 -46.53 17.74 15.10
N GLU A 85 -46.29 16.84 16.03
CA GLU A 85 -47.24 16.40 17.04
C GLU A 85 -47.62 17.50 18.04
N HIS A 86 -46.75 18.45 18.29
CA HIS A 86 -46.98 19.56 19.20
C HIS A 86 -47.69 20.76 18.58
N ASN A 87 -47.93 20.72 17.30
CA ASN A 87 -48.71 21.71 16.58
C ASN A 87 -50.15 21.24 16.41
#